data_b36b7167f0e9a08eee1b366eb34e8d87
#
_entry.id   b36b7167f0e9a08eee1b366eb34e8d87
#
_cell.length_a   1.000
_cell.length_b   1.000
_cell.length_c   1.000
_cell.angle_alpha   90.00
_cell.angle_beta   90.00
_cell.angle_gamma   90.00
#
_symmetry.space_group_name_H-M   'P 1'
#
loop_
_entity.id
_entity.type
_entity.pdbx_description
1 polymer ?
#
loop_
_entity_poly.entity_id
_entity_poly.type
_entity_poly.pdbx_seq_one_letter_code
_entity_poly.pdbx_strand_id
1 'polypeptide(L)'
;MKTKMTALLAMSALVVVPAMAENEGHGNGSEANKPQGFRFFNNRLTIKPYVSLSYTYDSNIDTTHKATSDSIFLVSPGADFTWRGDRWELAGSLWYRYNAYCDYSDTMGENSYGESLTYKWTNVDNASGKGWNLLLAERYAMINQSDSLTANDGRGIWRDRQKVDVSGVLERRFTDRWHMDVQGQYNWLDYKNDTGKYAPLYGWSQYAAGLQAGYAASKWTDLLIAGGYSDYTQKRGKGYRNYSNDSEVWTVQAGLGTHATEKITYRVLAGASWLDYGGHSNADSGWTYSLSANWRMTRQFQLSALGSSYYQPSERSLGQAIKVSSLGLGASYLTLGDKMRLHADISYRHEEIVYNDRYLGHGNNFDEDLLSVRIGADYTLNRWMTVFANIDWQEDWCDDYKQYDYDRFRGTVGVRFHY
;
A
#
# COMPACT_ATOMS: atom_id res chain seq x y z
N MET A 1 17.14 25.29 -12.68
CA MET A 1 15.86 24.94 -12.01
C MET A 1 15.70 23.43 -12.13
N LYS A 2 15.94 22.68 -11.05
CA LYS A 2 15.75 21.23 -11.05
C LYS A 2 14.25 20.97 -10.89
N THR A 3 13.59 20.60 -11.96
CA THR A 3 12.19 20.14 -11.92
C THR A 3 12.14 18.87 -11.08
N LYS A 4 11.67 18.98 -9.85
CA LYS A 4 11.42 17.82 -9.00
C LYS A 4 10.20 17.11 -9.56
N MET A 5 10.43 15.95 -10.13
CA MET A 5 9.39 14.99 -10.47
C MET A 5 8.73 14.55 -9.17
N THR A 6 7.62 15.21 -8.82
CA THR A 6 6.79 14.79 -7.69
C THR A 6 6.01 13.59 -8.16
N ALA A 7 6.24 12.45 -7.54
CA ALA A 7 5.63 11.18 -7.85
C ALA A 7 4.10 11.31 -7.86
N LEU A 8 3.51 11.22 -9.05
CA LEU A 8 2.08 11.01 -9.25
C LEU A 8 1.75 9.54 -8.99
N LEU A 9 1.86 9.13 -7.74
CA LEU A 9 1.50 7.79 -7.27
C LEU A 9 0.16 7.85 -6.54
N ALA A 10 -0.90 8.29 -7.24
CA ALA A 10 -2.23 8.18 -6.69
C ALA A 10 -3.27 8.24 -7.80
N MET A 11 -3.30 7.23 -8.63
CA MET A 11 -4.50 6.89 -9.36
C MET A 11 -4.65 5.39 -9.46
N SER A 12 -4.97 4.84 -8.38
CA SER A 12 -5.82 3.67 -8.37
C SER A 12 -6.74 3.90 -7.19
N ALA A 13 -8.01 4.04 -7.43
CA ALA A 13 -9.03 3.57 -6.54
C ALA A 13 -8.86 2.06 -6.40
N LEU A 14 -7.66 1.58 -6.29
CA LEU A 14 -7.22 0.22 -6.34
C LEU A 14 -6.14 0.05 -5.31
N VAL A 15 -6.59 -0.48 -4.17
CA VAL A 15 -5.75 -0.98 -3.08
C VAL A 15 -4.57 -0.04 -2.82
N VAL A 16 -4.83 1.05 -2.12
CA VAL A 16 -3.79 1.61 -1.27
C VAL A 16 -3.58 0.58 -0.17
N VAL A 17 -2.86 -0.50 -0.50
CA VAL A 17 -2.01 -1.06 0.53
C VAL A 17 -1.21 0.14 0.98
N PRO A 18 -1.22 0.54 2.27
CA PRO A 18 -0.24 1.47 2.74
C PRO A 18 1.08 0.85 2.29
N ALA A 19 1.61 1.33 1.19
CA ALA A 19 3.00 1.16 0.93
C ALA A 19 3.60 1.79 2.18
N MET A 20 4.04 0.94 3.10
CA MET A 20 5.21 1.24 3.89
C MET A 20 6.38 1.29 2.89
N ALA A 21 6.24 2.12 1.87
CA ALA A 21 7.37 2.83 1.37
C ALA A 21 7.82 3.56 2.63
N GLU A 22 8.86 3.07 3.27
CA GLU A 22 9.78 3.95 3.93
C GLU A 22 9.95 5.08 2.91
N ASN A 23 9.12 6.09 3.08
CA ASN A 23 9.24 7.31 2.35
C ASN A 23 10.57 7.82 2.85
N GLU A 24 11.65 7.41 2.17
CA GLU A 24 12.92 8.11 2.29
C GLU A 24 12.60 9.52 1.84
N GLY A 25 11.88 10.24 2.73
CA GLY A 25 11.77 11.65 2.63
C GLY A 25 13.21 12.10 2.49
N HIS A 26 13.54 12.66 1.34
CA HIS A 26 14.77 13.37 1.12
C HIS A 26 14.81 14.56 2.10
N GLY A 27 14.89 14.23 3.42
CA GLY A 27 15.35 15.17 4.39
C GLY A 27 16.77 15.54 3.95
N ASN A 28 17.03 16.81 3.76
CA ASN A 28 18.37 17.38 3.62
C ASN A 28 19.15 17.23 4.94
N GLY A 29 19.14 16.03 5.54
CA GLY A 29 20.08 15.69 6.60
C GLY A 29 21.48 15.87 6.03
N SER A 30 22.40 16.39 6.80
CA SER A 30 23.76 16.62 6.35
C SER A 30 24.25 15.36 5.64
N GLU A 31 24.81 15.47 4.44
CA GLU A 31 25.28 14.32 3.64
C GLU A 31 26.24 13.40 4.42
N ALA A 32 26.90 13.95 5.43
CA ALA A 32 27.80 13.23 6.34
C ALA A 32 27.11 12.11 7.15
N ASN A 33 25.79 12.15 7.34
CA ASN A 33 25.03 11.17 8.14
C ASN A 33 24.22 10.17 7.30
N LYS A 34 24.26 10.27 5.97
CA LYS A 34 23.54 9.34 5.09
C LYS A 34 24.36 8.09 4.81
N PRO A 35 23.75 6.87 4.80
CA PRO A 35 24.41 5.66 4.33
C PRO A 35 24.97 5.87 2.93
N GLN A 36 26.27 5.61 2.74
CA GLN A 36 26.90 5.88 1.45
C GLN A 36 26.70 4.76 0.44
N GLY A 37 26.66 3.52 0.90
CA GLY A 37 26.55 2.33 0.05
C GLY A 37 27.78 2.10 -0.84
N PHE A 38 27.77 0.97 -1.52
CA PHE A 38 28.76 0.66 -2.56
C PHE A 38 28.40 1.38 -3.85
N ARG A 39 29.38 2.04 -4.47
CA ARG A 39 29.19 2.80 -5.70
C ARG A 39 29.96 2.17 -6.85
N PHE A 40 29.28 1.97 -7.98
CA PHE A 40 29.82 1.34 -9.19
C PHE A 40 29.55 2.20 -10.41
N PHE A 41 30.25 1.96 -11.50
CA PHE A 41 30.04 2.61 -12.81
C PHE A 41 30.00 4.14 -12.73
N ASN A 42 31.04 4.74 -12.20
CA ASN A 42 31.16 6.20 -12.00
C ASN A 42 29.99 6.78 -11.18
N ASN A 43 29.63 6.11 -10.09
CA ASN A 43 28.52 6.45 -9.18
C ASN A 43 27.12 6.36 -9.81
N ARG A 44 26.96 5.70 -10.95
CA ARG A 44 25.66 5.47 -11.56
C ARG A 44 24.85 4.42 -10.81
N LEU A 45 25.51 3.37 -10.32
CA LEU A 45 24.88 2.33 -9.49
C LEU A 45 25.32 2.50 -8.03
N THR A 46 24.35 2.59 -7.13
CA THR A 46 24.57 2.59 -5.68
C THR A 46 23.81 1.42 -5.07
N ILE A 47 24.47 0.61 -4.23
CA ILE A 47 23.87 -0.51 -3.49
C ILE A 47 24.09 -0.23 -2.01
N LYS A 48 23.00 -0.24 -1.21
CA LYS A 48 22.99 0.03 0.22
C LYS A 48 22.48 -1.21 0.97
N PRO A 49 23.35 -2.13 1.37
CA PRO A 49 22.92 -3.25 2.21
C PRO A 49 22.62 -2.77 3.62
N TYR A 50 21.70 -3.45 4.27
CA TYR A 50 21.34 -3.22 5.66
C TYR A 50 20.98 -4.52 6.38
N VAL A 51 21.06 -4.49 7.72
CA VAL A 51 20.49 -5.51 8.60
C VAL A 51 19.74 -4.81 9.72
N SER A 52 18.49 -5.19 9.92
CA SER A 52 17.67 -4.70 11.03
C SER A 52 17.47 -5.81 12.04
N LEU A 53 17.65 -5.47 13.30
CA LEU A 53 17.39 -6.35 14.46
C LEU A 53 16.34 -5.65 15.30
N SER A 54 15.25 -6.32 15.64
CA SER A 54 14.23 -5.74 16.50
C SER A 54 13.56 -6.77 17.42
N TYR A 55 12.99 -6.25 18.48
CA TYR A 55 12.11 -6.94 19.39
C TYR A 55 10.73 -6.28 19.32
N THR A 56 9.70 -7.10 19.21
CA THR A 56 8.30 -6.65 19.17
C THR A 56 7.52 -7.42 20.22
N TYR A 57 6.83 -6.73 21.10
CA TYR A 57 5.73 -7.28 21.87
C TYR A 57 4.43 -7.06 21.10
N ASP A 58 3.63 -8.10 20.97
CA ASP A 58 2.35 -8.11 20.29
C ASP A 58 1.28 -8.66 21.21
N SER A 59 0.28 -7.87 21.53
CA SER A 59 -0.79 -8.24 22.47
C SER A 59 -1.81 -9.22 21.86
N ASN A 60 -1.87 -9.31 20.53
CA ASN A 60 -2.84 -10.14 19.82
C ASN A 60 -2.30 -10.58 18.46
N ILE A 61 -1.37 -11.54 18.48
CA ILE A 61 -0.70 -12.05 17.27
C ILE A 61 -1.67 -12.74 16.30
N ASP A 62 -2.75 -13.31 16.81
CA ASP A 62 -3.75 -14.03 16.03
C ASP A 62 -4.81 -13.09 15.40
N THR A 63 -4.85 -11.82 15.80
CA THR A 63 -5.89 -10.87 15.36
C THR A 63 -7.30 -11.42 15.55
N THR A 64 -7.60 -11.91 16.75
CA THR A 64 -8.87 -12.53 17.09
C THR A 64 -9.48 -11.90 18.34
N HIS A 65 -10.77 -12.12 18.55
CA HIS A 65 -11.48 -11.68 19.76
C HIS A 65 -10.86 -12.23 21.06
N LYS A 66 -10.28 -13.43 20.99
CA LYS A 66 -9.51 -14.01 22.11
C LYS A 66 -8.03 -13.71 21.90
N ALA A 67 -7.61 -12.57 22.41
CA ALA A 67 -6.25 -12.09 22.25
C ALA A 67 -5.22 -13.11 22.75
N THR A 68 -4.22 -13.36 21.92
CA THR A 68 -3.05 -14.17 22.24
C THR A 68 -1.82 -13.30 22.08
N SER A 69 -1.08 -13.06 23.16
CA SER A 69 0.13 -12.23 23.12
C SER A 69 1.38 -13.04 22.90
N ASP A 70 2.36 -12.47 22.23
CA ASP A 70 3.71 -13.04 22.10
C ASP A 70 4.78 -11.95 21.98
N SER A 71 6.02 -12.37 22.17
CA SER A 71 7.22 -11.59 21.95
C SER A 71 7.98 -12.13 20.75
N ILE A 72 8.36 -11.25 19.82
CA ILE A 72 8.93 -11.63 18.55
C ILE A 72 10.31 -10.99 18.41
N PHE A 73 11.34 -11.81 18.21
CA PHE A 73 12.65 -11.34 17.76
C PHE A 73 12.69 -11.40 16.24
N LEU A 74 13.11 -10.30 15.63
CA LEU A 74 13.09 -10.14 14.20
C LEU A 74 14.48 -9.79 13.69
N VAL A 75 14.92 -10.54 12.67
CA VAL A 75 16.13 -10.26 11.90
C VAL A 75 15.73 -10.01 10.44
N SER A 76 16.07 -8.84 9.93
CA SER A 76 15.72 -8.47 8.56
C SER A 76 16.91 -7.91 7.80
N PRO A 77 17.67 -8.77 7.10
CA PRO A 77 18.65 -8.32 6.11
C PRO A 77 17.96 -7.84 4.84
N GLY A 78 18.59 -6.89 4.16
CA GLY A 78 18.12 -6.39 2.89
C GLY A 78 19.15 -5.53 2.17
N ALA A 79 18.78 -5.07 1.00
CA ALA A 79 19.59 -4.15 0.21
C ALA A 79 18.70 -3.27 -0.67
N ASP A 80 18.98 -1.98 -0.64
CA ASP A 80 18.42 -1.02 -1.60
C ASP A 80 19.43 -0.76 -2.70
N PHE A 81 18.96 -0.57 -3.92
CA PHE A 81 19.80 -0.17 -5.02
C PHE A 81 19.18 0.97 -5.82
N THR A 82 20.03 1.78 -6.41
CA THR A 82 19.64 2.85 -7.34
C THR A 82 20.62 2.89 -8.49
N TRP A 83 20.10 2.76 -9.72
CA TRP A 83 20.89 2.86 -10.94
C TRP A 83 20.37 4.01 -11.80
N ARG A 84 21.24 4.98 -12.11
CA ARG A 84 20.86 6.23 -12.77
C ARG A 84 21.53 6.37 -14.13
N GLY A 85 20.72 6.66 -15.13
CA GLY A 85 21.17 7.18 -16.42
C GLY A 85 20.85 8.68 -16.56
N ASP A 86 21.05 9.22 -17.74
CA ASP A 86 20.84 10.66 -17.97
C ASP A 86 19.35 11.04 -17.93
N ARG A 87 18.46 10.15 -18.36
CA ARG A 87 17.02 10.36 -18.45
C ARG A 87 16.19 9.29 -17.74
N TRP A 88 16.81 8.37 -17.04
CA TRP A 88 16.14 7.28 -16.37
C TRP A 88 16.77 6.96 -15.02
N GLU A 89 15.96 6.41 -14.15
CA GLU A 89 16.37 5.89 -12.85
C GLU A 89 15.66 4.53 -12.63
N LEU A 90 16.44 3.53 -12.25
CA LEU A 90 15.96 2.24 -11.76
C LEU A 90 16.32 2.15 -10.29
N ALA A 91 15.33 2.03 -9.43
CA ALA A 91 15.52 1.85 -8.00
C ALA A 91 14.78 0.59 -7.55
N GLY A 92 15.30 -0.08 -6.54
CA GLY A 92 14.65 -1.26 -6.00
C GLY A 92 15.18 -1.65 -4.65
N SER A 93 14.48 -2.57 -4.00
CA SER A 93 14.86 -3.15 -2.73
C SER A 93 14.62 -4.66 -2.74
N LEU A 94 15.47 -5.38 -2.02
CA LEU A 94 15.29 -6.79 -1.68
C LEU A 94 15.32 -6.90 -0.17
N TRP A 95 14.42 -7.67 0.41
CA TRP A 95 14.39 -7.86 1.84
C TRP A 95 13.99 -9.31 2.18
N TYR A 96 14.51 -9.76 3.29
CA TYR A 96 14.14 -11.00 3.94
C TYR A 96 13.87 -10.71 5.41
N ARG A 97 12.94 -11.41 6.02
CA ARG A 97 12.56 -11.27 7.42
C ARG A 97 12.42 -12.65 8.04
N TYR A 98 13.11 -12.85 9.15
CA TYR A 98 12.97 -13.99 10.01
C TYR A 98 12.35 -13.55 11.33
N ASN A 99 11.24 -14.15 11.72
CA ASN A 99 10.54 -13.90 12.98
C ASN A 99 10.76 -15.11 13.90
N ALA A 100 11.36 -14.90 15.06
CA ALA A 100 11.46 -15.90 16.12
C ALA A 100 10.44 -15.57 17.19
N TYR A 101 9.38 -16.34 17.25
CA TYR A 101 8.31 -16.25 18.24
C TYR A 101 8.74 -16.94 19.52
N CYS A 102 8.42 -16.37 20.71
CA CYS A 102 8.83 -16.93 21.99
C CYS A 102 7.95 -18.13 22.40
N ASP A 103 6.62 -17.99 22.25
CA ASP A 103 5.67 -18.97 22.76
C ASP A 103 4.98 -19.80 21.66
N TYR A 104 4.96 -19.30 20.42
CA TYR A 104 4.18 -19.88 19.31
C TYR A 104 5.00 -20.28 18.09
N SER A 105 6.28 -20.62 18.27
CA SER A 105 7.22 -20.97 17.19
C SER A 105 6.75 -22.15 16.32
N ASP A 106 5.98 -23.08 16.88
CA ASP A 106 5.55 -24.30 16.16
C ASP A 106 4.35 -24.10 15.24
N THR A 107 3.66 -22.95 15.36
CA THR A 107 2.39 -22.69 14.64
C THR A 107 2.49 -21.53 13.67
N MET A 108 3.50 -20.68 13.78
CA MET A 108 3.64 -19.46 13.03
C MET A 108 4.76 -19.53 12.00
N GLY A 109 4.52 -19.00 10.82
CA GLY A 109 5.52 -18.92 9.79
C GLY A 109 6.62 -17.92 10.13
N GLU A 110 7.84 -18.41 10.12
CA GLU A 110 9.01 -17.67 10.55
C GLU A 110 9.54 -16.72 9.46
N ASN A 111 9.23 -16.99 8.19
CA ASN A 111 9.90 -16.37 7.07
C ASN A 111 8.96 -15.53 6.21
N SER A 112 9.40 -14.33 5.91
CA SER A 112 8.79 -13.47 4.88
C SER A 112 9.89 -12.86 4.02
N TYR A 113 9.62 -12.61 2.75
CA TYR A 113 10.57 -11.96 1.86
C TYR A 113 9.85 -11.21 0.73
N GLY A 114 10.56 -10.32 0.10
CA GLY A 114 10.00 -9.58 -1.02
C GLY A 114 11.01 -8.71 -1.72
N GLU A 115 10.53 -8.12 -2.77
CA GLU A 115 11.25 -7.18 -3.60
C GLU A 115 10.36 -6.04 -4.07
N SER A 116 10.98 -4.95 -4.44
CA SER A 116 10.33 -3.87 -5.17
C SER A 116 11.26 -3.33 -6.24
N LEU A 117 10.68 -2.94 -7.37
CA LEU A 117 11.39 -2.34 -8.47
C LEU A 117 10.61 -1.13 -8.98
N THR A 118 11.30 -0.02 -9.20
CA THR A 118 10.72 1.20 -9.77
C THR A 118 11.61 1.71 -10.89
N TYR A 119 11.05 1.84 -12.08
CA TYR A 119 11.71 2.45 -13.22
C TYR A 119 11.05 3.77 -13.55
N LYS A 120 11.85 4.83 -13.64
CA LYS A 120 11.43 6.17 -14.04
C LYS A 120 12.18 6.57 -15.30
N TRP A 121 11.45 7.09 -16.27
CA TRP A 121 12.03 7.66 -17.46
C TRP A 121 11.36 8.99 -17.77
N THR A 122 12.14 9.98 -18.20
CA THR A 122 11.65 11.30 -18.56
C THR A 122 12.26 11.76 -19.88
N ASN A 123 11.41 12.29 -20.74
CA ASN A 123 11.81 12.97 -21.96
C ASN A 123 11.07 14.31 -22.08
N VAL A 124 11.12 15.07 -21.00
CA VAL A 124 10.52 16.41 -20.92
C VAL A 124 11.56 17.43 -21.34
N ASP A 125 11.16 18.29 -22.26
CA ASP A 125 11.98 19.46 -22.63
C ASP A 125 11.95 20.47 -21.48
N ASN A 126 13.12 20.78 -20.94
CA ASN A 126 13.27 21.69 -19.80
C ASN A 126 12.80 23.11 -20.08
N ALA A 127 12.80 23.55 -21.33
CA ALA A 127 12.40 24.91 -21.72
C ALA A 127 10.87 25.05 -21.83
N SER A 128 10.21 24.07 -22.45
CA SER A 128 8.76 24.09 -22.68
C SER A 128 7.96 23.31 -21.65
N GLY A 129 8.59 22.48 -20.84
CA GLY A 129 7.91 21.56 -19.91
C GLY A 129 7.06 20.50 -20.59
N LYS A 130 7.13 20.36 -21.92
CA LYS A 130 6.39 19.38 -22.72
C LYS A 130 7.17 18.10 -22.87
N GLY A 131 6.49 16.99 -22.95
CA GLY A 131 7.14 15.69 -23.15
C GLY A 131 6.43 14.56 -22.47
N TRP A 132 7.20 13.51 -22.23
CA TRP A 132 6.73 12.24 -21.69
C TRP A 132 7.43 11.91 -20.38
N ASN A 133 6.66 11.39 -19.42
CA ASN A 133 7.17 10.73 -18.24
C ASN A 133 6.61 9.31 -18.18
N LEU A 134 7.45 8.33 -17.88
CA LEU A 134 7.06 6.94 -17.64
C LEU A 134 7.49 6.55 -16.24
N LEU A 135 6.56 6.00 -15.48
CA LEU A 135 6.81 5.34 -14.21
C LEU A 135 6.31 3.91 -14.33
N LEU A 136 7.17 2.94 -14.08
CA LEU A 136 6.80 1.54 -13.90
C LEU A 136 7.20 1.14 -12.48
N ALA A 137 6.33 0.41 -11.81
CA ALA A 137 6.61 -0.11 -10.48
C ALA A 137 6.14 -1.55 -10.40
N GLU A 138 6.93 -2.37 -9.72
CA GLU A 138 6.64 -3.75 -9.40
C GLU A 138 6.93 -3.99 -7.92
N ARG A 139 6.13 -4.83 -7.29
CA ARG A 139 6.34 -5.30 -5.94
C ARG A 139 5.90 -6.75 -5.84
N TYR A 140 6.78 -7.57 -5.31
CA TYR A 140 6.47 -8.93 -4.89
C TYR A 140 6.67 -9.07 -3.38
N ALA A 141 5.78 -9.76 -2.70
CA ALA A 141 5.95 -10.12 -1.30
C ALA A 141 5.35 -11.50 -1.02
N MET A 142 6.09 -12.32 -0.30
CA MET A 142 5.59 -13.49 0.41
C MET A 142 5.60 -13.18 1.90
N ILE A 143 4.42 -13.19 2.50
CA ILE A 143 4.23 -12.84 3.90
C ILE A 143 3.45 -13.98 4.57
N ASN A 144 3.94 -14.43 5.71
CA ASN A 144 3.14 -15.26 6.60
C ASN A 144 2.39 -14.32 7.56
N GLN A 145 1.08 -14.39 7.54
CA GLN A 145 0.24 -13.56 8.41
C GLN A 145 -0.91 -14.36 9.00
N SER A 146 -1.36 -13.94 10.18
CA SER A 146 -2.62 -14.36 10.74
C SER A 146 -3.78 -13.81 9.92
N ASP A 147 -4.77 -14.64 9.72
CA ASP A 147 -6.08 -14.23 9.25
C ASP A 147 -7.05 -14.19 10.45
N SER A 148 -7.82 -13.12 10.57
CA SER A 148 -8.88 -12.96 11.57
C SER A 148 -10.03 -13.98 11.44
N LEU A 149 -10.05 -14.77 10.37
CA LEU A 149 -10.94 -15.91 10.25
C LEU A 149 -10.56 -16.94 11.32
N THR A 150 -11.34 -16.95 12.37
CA THR A 150 -11.21 -17.92 13.44
C THR A 150 -11.45 -19.32 12.92
N ALA A 151 -10.51 -20.21 13.17
CA ALA A 151 -10.86 -21.61 13.29
C ALA A 151 -12.00 -21.75 14.32
N ASN A 152 -12.80 -22.81 14.23
CA ASN A 152 -13.91 -23.10 15.18
C ASN A 152 -13.50 -23.07 16.68
N ASP A 153 -12.19 -23.02 16.97
CA ASP A 153 -11.60 -22.96 18.31
C ASP A 153 -11.19 -21.53 18.74
N GLY A 154 -11.44 -20.52 17.90
CA GLY A 154 -11.14 -19.11 18.21
C GLY A 154 -9.67 -18.73 18.02
N ARG A 155 -8.85 -19.54 17.38
CA ARG A 155 -7.47 -19.21 17.04
C ARG A 155 -7.38 -18.67 15.63
N GLY A 156 -6.49 -17.70 15.40
CA GLY A 156 -6.19 -17.20 14.07
C GLY A 156 -5.57 -18.27 13.17
N ILE A 157 -5.89 -18.23 11.89
CA ILE A 157 -5.29 -19.13 10.91
C ILE A 157 -4.10 -18.42 10.26
N TRP A 158 -2.92 -18.99 10.42
CA TRP A 158 -1.70 -18.49 9.78
C TRP A 158 -1.51 -19.11 8.40
N ARG A 159 -1.25 -18.26 7.41
CA ARG A 159 -1.09 -18.69 6.02
C ARG A 159 -0.01 -17.91 5.31
N ASP A 160 0.69 -18.58 4.42
CA ASP A 160 1.57 -17.92 3.47
C ASP A 160 0.70 -17.20 2.41
N ARG A 161 0.90 -15.90 2.31
CA ARG A 161 0.27 -15.03 1.35
C ARG A 161 1.30 -14.53 0.36
N GLN A 162 1.06 -14.74 -0.92
CA GLN A 162 1.88 -14.21 -2.00
C GLN A 162 1.13 -13.10 -2.69
N LYS A 163 1.80 -11.98 -2.91
CA LYS A 163 1.23 -10.81 -3.56
C LYS A 163 2.19 -10.27 -4.61
N VAL A 164 1.66 -9.97 -5.79
CA VAL A 164 2.34 -9.23 -6.87
C VAL A 164 1.52 -8.01 -7.21
N ASP A 165 2.15 -6.85 -7.23
CA ASP A 165 1.58 -5.60 -7.70
C ASP A 165 2.50 -5.05 -8.81
N VAL A 166 1.97 -4.89 -10.01
CA VAL A 166 2.67 -4.23 -11.13
C VAL A 166 1.84 -3.05 -11.57
N SER A 167 2.45 -1.90 -11.73
CA SER A 167 1.76 -0.69 -12.19
C SER A 167 2.62 0.10 -13.16
N GLY A 168 1.95 0.82 -14.06
CA GLY A 168 2.60 1.72 -14.99
C GLY A 168 1.77 2.98 -15.20
N VAL A 169 2.45 4.12 -15.28
CA VAL A 169 1.85 5.40 -15.62
C VAL A 169 2.67 6.06 -16.71
N LEU A 170 2.02 6.39 -17.81
CA LEU A 170 2.58 7.17 -18.89
C LEU A 170 1.89 8.52 -18.94
N GLU A 171 2.60 9.56 -18.53
CA GLU A 171 2.13 10.94 -18.56
C GLU A 171 2.62 11.63 -19.81
N ARG A 172 1.76 12.42 -20.43
CA ARG A 172 2.12 13.33 -21.51
C ARG A 172 1.58 14.73 -21.27
N ARG A 173 2.46 15.72 -21.32
CA ARG A 173 2.10 17.13 -21.37
C ARG A 173 2.15 17.62 -22.81
N PHE A 174 0.97 17.97 -23.35
CA PHE A 174 0.82 18.42 -24.75
C PHE A 174 1.07 19.92 -24.90
N THR A 175 0.55 20.68 -23.96
CA THR A 175 0.66 22.15 -23.91
C THR A 175 0.96 22.57 -22.47
N ASP A 176 1.13 23.84 -22.24
CA ASP A 176 1.31 24.40 -20.89
C ASP A 176 0.07 24.19 -20.01
N ARG A 177 -1.09 23.90 -20.61
CA ARG A 177 -2.37 23.72 -19.91
C ARG A 177 -2.92 22.31 -19.94
N TRP A 178 -2.60 21.49 -20.93
CA TRP A 178 -3.18 20.16 -21.10
C TRP A 178 -2.17 19.06 -20.87
N HIS A 179 -2.54 18.12 -20.03
CA HIS A 179 -1.82 16.86 -19.82
C HIS A 179 -2.80 15.68 -19.78
N MET A 180 -2.28 14.51 -20.01
CA MET A 180 -3.01 13.25 -19.98
C MET A 180 -2.11 12.16 -19.40
N ASP A 181 -2.70 11.31 -18.58
CA ASP A 181 -2.06 10.14 -17.99
C ASP A 181 -2.80 8.89 -18.42
N VAL A 182 -2.06 7.90 -18.91
CA VAL A 182 -2.56 6.54 -19.15
C VAL A 182 -1.95 5.64 -18.10
N GLN A 183 -2.77 4.79 -17.49
CA GLN A 183 -2.37 3.92 -16.40
C GLN A 183 -2.74 2.49 -16.70
N GLY A 184 -1.88 1.57 -16.26
CA GLY A 184 -2.14 0.15 -16.27
C GLY A 184 -1.73 -0.46 -14.94
N GLN A 185 -2.46 -1.47 -14.49
CA GLN A 185 -2.14 -2.18 -13.25
C GLN A 185 -2.49 -3.66 -13.39
N TYR A 186 -1.65 -4.48 -12.81
CA TYR A 186 -1.89 -5.90 -12.58
C TYR A 186 -1.62 -6.20 -11.11
N ASN A 187 -2.60 -6.77 -10.43
CA ASN A 187 -2.46 -7.27 -9.07
C ASN A 187 -2.78 -8.76 -9.05
N TRP A 188 -2.02 -9.48 -8.26
CA TRP A 188 -2.25 -10.89 -8.03
C TRP A 188 -2.02 -11.22 -6.56
N LEU A 189 -2.94 -11.98 -6.02
CA LEU A 189 -2.91 -12.47 -4.66
C LEU A 189 -3.18 -13.96 -4.65
N ASP A 190 -2.41 -14.71 -3.89
CA ASP A 190 -2.62 -16.14 -3.69
C ASP A 190 -2.28 -16.55 -2.26
N TYR A 191 -2.96 -17.58 -1.81
CA TYR A 191 -2.75 -18.18 -0.51
C TYR A 191 -2.29 -19.61 -0.66
N LYS A 192 -1.27 -20.01 0.08
CA LYS A 192 -0.89 -21.40 0.26
C LYS A 192 -1.85 -22.02 1.27
N ASN A 193 -2.91 -22.60 0.77
CA ASN A 193 -3.91 -23.28 1.58
C ASN A 193 -3.41 -24.67 1.92
N ASP A 194 -3.11 -24.94 3.19
CA ASP A 194 -2.91 -26.30 3.68
C ASP A 194 -4.26 -27.02 3.70
N THR A 195 -4.32 -28.11 2.94
CA THR A 195 -5.55 -28.82 2.60
C THR A 195 -6.24 -29.42 3.83
N GLY A 196 -7.46 -29.01 4.08
CA GLY A 196 -8.47 -29.85 4.71
C GLY A 196 -8.90 -29.52 6.14
N LYS A 197 -8.29 -28.56 6.83
CA LYS A 197 -8.66 -28.28 8.21
C LYS A 197 -9.48 -26.99 8.43
N TYR A 198 -9.39 -26.04 7.52
CA TYR A 198 -9.99 -24.71 7.65
C TYR A 198 -10.62 -24.22 6.34
N ALA A 199 -11.53 -23.26 6.42
CA ALA A 199 -12.13 -22.64 5.25
C ALA A 199 -11.03 -22.07 4.32
N PRO A 200 -11.06 -22.34 3.02
CA PRO A 200 -10.05 -21.83 2.10
C PRO A 200 -10.18 -20.30 1.99
N LEU A 201 -9.05 -19.61 1.96
CA LEU A 201 -8.97 -18.25 1.45
C LEU A 201 -8.82 -18.27 -0.07
N TYR A 202 -9.44 -17.30 -0.72
CA TYR A 202 -9.50 -17.26 -2.16
C TYR A 202 -8.56 -16.17 -2.69
N GLY A 203 -7.57 -16.61 -3.45
CA GLY A 203 -6.74 -15.70 -4.22
C GLY A 203 -7.51 -15.08 -5.39
N TRP A 204 -7.02 -13.96 -5.88
CA TRP A 204 -7.58 -13.26 -7.03
C TRP A 204 -6.49 -12.62 -7.89
N SER A 205 -6.84 -12.31 -9.12
CA SER A 205 -6.05 -11.46 -10.01
C SER A 205 -6.91 -10.32 -10.52
N GLN A 206 -6.26 -9.20 -10.81
CA GLN A 206 -6.89 -8.01 -11.33
C GLN A 206 -6.06 -7.42 -12.45
N TYR A 207 -6.73 -7.05 -13.52
CA TYR A 207 -6.21 -6.16 -14.56
C TYR A 207 -6.97 -4.85 -14.49
N ALA A 208 -6.26 -3.74 -14.48
CA ALA A 208 -6.89 -2.43 -14.50
C ALA A 208 -6.23 -1.51 -15.52
N ALA A 209 -7.05 -0.68 -16.13
CA ALA A 209 -6.61 0.39 -17.01
C ALA A 209 -7.34 1.69 -16.67
N GLY A 210 -6.64 2.80 -16.78
CA GLY A 210 -7.20 4.12 -16.50
C GLY A 210 -6.66 5.20 -17.40
N LEU A 211 -7.48 6.22 -17.60
CA LEU A 211 -7.15 7.43 -18.33
C LEU A 211 -7.52 8.63 -17.49
N GLN A 212 -6.62 9.59 -17.38
CA GLN A 212 -6.90 10.89 -16.79
C GLN A 212 -6.51 12.00 -17.74
N ALA A 213 -7.36 13.00 -17.85
CA ALA A 213 -7.05 14.27 -18.51
C ALA A 213 -7.05 15.41 -17.48
N GLY A 214 -6.11 16.32 -17.62
CA GLY A 214 -5.96 17.48 -16.75
C GLY A 214 -5.83 18.77 -17.54
N TYR A 215 -6.50 19.82 -17.04
CA TYR A 215 -6.42 21.17 -17.56
C TYR A 215 -5.94 22.13 -16.47
N ALA A 216 -4.82 22.78 -16.70
CA ALA A 216 -4.28 23.81 -15.81
C ALA A 216 -5.17 25.07 -15.84
N ALA A 217 -6.14 25.13 -14.93
CA ALA A 217 -7.04 26.26 -14.76
C ALA A 217 -6.31 27.49 -14.20
N SER A 218 -5.28 27.25 -13.40
CA SER A 218 -4.36 28.28 -12.89
C SER A 218 -2.94 27.71 -12.85
N LYS A 219 -1.97 28.54 -12.47
CA LYS A 219 -0.60 28.05 -12.23
C LYS A 219 -0.46 27.11 -11.01
N TRP A 220 -1.52 26.94 -10.22
CA TRP A 220 -1.51 26.13 -9.00
C TRP A 220 -2.52 24.98 -9.02
N THR A 221 -3.50 25.02 -9.90
CA THR A 221 -4.66 24.13 -9.85
C THR A 221 -5.00 23.59 -11.23
N ASP A 222 -5.10 22.27 -11.31
CA ASP A 222 -5.61 21.52 -12.45
C ASP A 222 -7.04 21.07 -12.19
N LEU A 223 -7.89 21.18 -13.20
CA LEU A 223 -9.15 20.47 -13.29
C LEU A 223 -8.86 19.09 -13.86
N LEU A 224 -9.37 18.06 -13.22
CA LEU A 224 -9.10 16.67 -13.58
C LEU A 224 -10.40 15.93 -13.91
N ILE A 225 -10.34 15.08 -14.91
CA ILE A 225 -11.35 14.04 -15.18
C ILE A 225 -10.63 12.72 -15.37
N ALA A 226 -11.16 11.66 -14.79
CA ALA A 226 -10.57 10.34 -14.84
C ALA A 226 -11.63 9.26 -15.11
N GLY A 227 -11.27 8.25 -15.86
CA GLY A 227 -12.05 7.03 -16.07
C GLY A 227 -11.17 5.82 -15.89
N GLY A 228 -11.74 4.75 -15.34
CA GLY A 228 -11.03 3.51 -15.09
C GLY A 228 -11.91 2.29 -15.32
N TYR A 229 -11.26 1.20 -15.67
CA TYR A 229 -11.84 -0.13 -15.79
C TYR A 229 -10.95 -1.13 -15.06
N SER A 230 -11.55 -2.05 -14.34
CA SER A 230 -10.87 -3.16 -13.68
C SER A 230 -11.64 -4.45 -13.89
N ASP A 231 -10.91 -5.49 -14.22
CA ASP A 231 -11.41 -6.85 -14.35
C ASP A 231 -10.77 -7.71 -13.27
N TYR A 232 -11.59 -8.35 -12.48
CA TYR A 232 -11.20 -9.23 -11.38
C TYR A 232 -11.57 -10.67 -11.70
N THR A 233 -10.60 -11.56 -11.54
CA THR A 233 -10.81 -13.00 -11.61
C THR A 233 -10.43 -13.62 -10.28
N GLN A 234 -11.39 -14.25 -9.59
CA GLN A 234 -11.14 -14.95 -8.35
C GLN A 234 -10.80 -16.42 -8.60
N LYS A 235 -9.74 -16.93 -7.96
CA LYS A 235 -9.33 -18.33 -8.12
C LYS A 235 -10.38 -19.27 -7.53
N ARG A 236 -10.78 -20.27 -8.30
CA ARG A 236 -11.74 -21.29 -7.89
C ARG A 236 -11.07 -22.35 -7.03
N GLY A 237 -11.64 -22.62 -5.86
CA GLY A 237 -11.28 -23.79 -5.06
C GLY A 237 -11.69 -25.11 -5.77
N LYS A 238 -10.96 -26.20 -5.50
CA LYS A 238 -11.35 -27.54 -5.99
C LYS A 238 -12.75 -27.88 -5.48
N GLY A 239 -13.74 -28.05 -6.38
CA GLY A 239 -15.11 -28.44 -6.04
C GLY A 239 -16.19 -27.45 -6.48
N TYR A 240 -15.85 -26.21 -6.80
CA TYR A 240 -16.81 -25.17 -7.19
C TYR A 240 -16.79 -24.92 -8.71
N ARG A 241 -17.24 -25.91 -9.49
CA ARG A 241 -17.11 -25.87 -10.97
C ARG A 241 -18.07 -24.91 -11.69
N ASN A 242 -19.13 -24.43 -11.05
CA ASN A 242 -20.24 -23.77 -11.74
C ASN A 242 -20.42 -22.28 -11.42
N TYR A 243 -19.46 -21.65 -10.74
CA TYR A 243 -19.61 -20.26 -10.32
C TYR A 243 -18.56 -19.41 -11.02
N SER A 244 -19.00 -18.43 -11.80
CA SER A 244 -18.13 -17.34 -12.27
C SER A 244 -17.98 -16.35 -11.11
N ASN A 245 -16.75 -16.09 -10.72
CA ASN A 245 -16.39 -15.13 -9.68
C ASN A 245 -15.69 -13.92 -10.31
N ASP A 246 -15.87 -13.76 -11.61
CA ASP A 246 -15.32 -12.66 -12.33
C ASP A 246 -16.20 -11.43 -12.11
N SER A 247 -15.60 -10.31 -11.84
CA SER A 247 -16.30 -9.05 -11.66
C SER A 247 -15.59 -7.91 -12.38
N GLU A 248 -16.36 -7.03 -12.94
CA GLU A 248 -15.87 -5.85 -13.65
C GLU A 248 -16.26 -4.59 -12.88
N VAL A 249 -15.35 -3.64 -12.79
CA VAL A 249 -15.59 -2.34 -12.15
C VAL A 249 -15.28 -1.23 -13.12
N TRP A 250 -16.26 -0.37 -13.36
CA TRP A 250 -16.12 0.87 -14.09
C TRP A 250 -16.11 2.06 -13.14
N THR A 251 -15.28 3.05 -13.38
CA THR A 251 -15.17 4.23 -12.52
C THR A 251 -15.07 5.49 -13.36
N VAL A 252 -15.81 6.53 -12.98
CA VAL A 252 -15.69 7.88 -13.55
C VAL A 252 -15.60 8.88 -12.40
N GLN A 253 -14.60 9.73 -12.44
CA GLN A 253 -14.31 10.73 -11.40
C GLN A 253 -13.94 12.06 -12.02
N ALA A 254 -14.24 13.13 -11.30
CA ALA A 254 -13.77 14.47 -11.63
C ALA A 254 -13.27 15.17 -10.36
N GLY A 255 -12.41 16.15 -10.52
CA GLY A 255 -11.88 16.84 -9.36
C GLY A 255 -10.77 17.84 -9.65
N LEU A 256 -9.92 18.01 -8.66
CA LEU A 256 -8.87 19.02 -8.64
C LEU A 256 -7.52 18.39 -8.28
N GLY A 257 -6.46 18.96 -8.84
CA GLY A 257 -5.09 18.62 -8.50
C GLY A 257 -4.16 19.82 -8.53
N THR A 258 -2.93 19.62 -8.08
CA THR A 258 -1.86 20.61 -8.24
C THR A 258 -0.76 20.03 -9.12
N HIS A 259 -0.19 20.87 -9.97
CA HIS A 259 0.95 20.44 -10.78
C HIS A 259 2.28 21.07 -10.38
N ALA A 260 2.33 22.04 -9.52
CA ALA A 260 3.60 22.71 -9.27
C ALA A 260 3.68 23.60 -8.02
N THR A 261 3.39 23.12 -6.84
CA THR A 261 3.86 23.84 -5.66
C THR A 261 5.01 23.11 -4.97
N GLU A 262 6.03 23.83 -4.52
CA GLU A 262 7.13 23.22 -3.77
C GLU A 262 6.67 22.74 -2.38
N LYS A 263 5.57 23.27 -1.85
CA LYS A 263 5.11 23.06 -0.48
C LYS A 263 3.89 22.16 -0.38
N ILE A 264 2.93 22.29 -1.31
CA ILE A 264 1.67 21.56 -1.26
C ILE A 264 1.47 20.86 -2.59
N THR A 265 1.24 19.56 -2.53
CA THR A 265 0.70 18.77 -3.63
C THR A 265 -0.58 18.13 -3.17
N TYR A 266 -1.63 18.21 -3.96
CA TYR A 266 -2.88 17.53 -3.66
C TYR A 266 -3.56 17.06 -4.94
N ARG A 267 -4.40 16.06 -4.77
CA ARG A 267 -5.29 15.53 -5.76
C ARG A 267 -6.54 15.02 -5.06
N VAL A 268 -7.67 15.52 -5.46
CA VAL A 268 -8.97 15.16 -4.93
C VAL A 268 -9.88 14.87 -6.10
N LEU A 269 -10.33 13.64 -6.23
CA LEU A 269 -11.28 13.19 -7.22
C LEU A 269 -12.48 12.58 -6.52
N ALA A 270 -13.67 12.79 -7.05
CA ALA A 270 -14.89 12.15 -6.62
C ALA A 270 -15.76 11.80 -7.84
N GLY A 271 -16.57 10.77 -7.71
CA GLY A 271 -17.40 10.30 -8.80
C GLY A 271 -18.22 9.08 -8.46
N ALA A 272 -18.43 8.23 -9.44
CA ALA A 272 -19.20 7.01 -9.29
C ALA A 272 -18.43 5.81 -9.83
N SER A 273 -18.72 4.65 -9.26
CA SER A 273 -18.25 3.36 -9.74
C SER A 273 -19.43 2.38 -9.85
N TRP A 274 -19.30 1.46 -10.79
CA TRP A 274 -20.27 0.43 -11.10
C TRP A 274 -19.55 -0.90 -11.07
N LEU A 275 -20.10 -1.83 -10.30
CA LEU A 275 -19.65 -3.21 -10.19
C LEU A 275 -20.61 -4.11 -10.96
N ASP A 276 -20.11 -4.92 -11.87
CA ASP A 276 -20.84 -5.96 -12.57
C ASP A 276 -20.24 -7.34 -12.29
N TYR A 277 -21.08 -8.31 -11.96
CA TYR A 277 -20.68 -9.70 -11.83
C TYR A 277 -20.99 -10.44 -13.14
N GLY A 278 -19.99 -10.84 -13.90
CA GLY A 278 -20.09 -11.43 -15.22
C GLY A 278 -21.25 -12.40 -15.41
N GLY A 279 -22.30 -11.95 -16.08
CA GLY A 279 -23.40 -12.76 -16.63
C GLY A 279 -24.53 -13.13 -15.67
N HIS A 280 -24.51 -12.77 -14.41
CA HIS A 280 -25.57 -13.14 -13.47
C HIS A 280 -25.82 -12.09 -12.41
N SER A 281 -26.75 -11.19 -12.68
CA SER A 281 -27.50 -10.33 -11.75
C SER A 281 -26.72 -9.42 -10.79
N ASN A 282 -27.36 -8.36 -10.45
CA ASN A 282 -27.10 -7.34 -9.45
C ASN A 282 -25.76 -6.63 -9.59
N ALA A 283 -25.73 -5.72 -10.58
CA ALA A 283 -24.78 -4.64 -10.59
C ALA A 283 -24.96 -3.82 -9.31
N ASP A 284 -23.90 -3.51 -8.62
CA ASP A 284 -23.90 -2.50 -7.58
C ASP A 284 -23.30 -1.20 -8.11
N SER A 285 -23.68 -0.09 -7.52
CA SER A 285 -23.14 1.21 -7.87
C SER A 285 -23.03 2.10 -6.65
N GLY A 286 -21.99 2.90 -6.60
CA GLY A 286 -21.78 3.77 -5.47
C GLY A 286 -20.83 4.91 -5.74
N TRP A 287 -20.78 5.81 -4.78
CA TRP A 287 -19.82 6.88 -4.80
C TRP A 287 -18.40 6.34 -4.59
N THR A 288 -17.47 6.92 -5.31
CA THR A 288 -16.04 6.65 -5.19
C THR A 288 -15.28 7.95 -5.05
N TYR A 289 -14.17 7.89 -4.33
CA TYR A 289 -13.27 9.04 -4.20
C TYR A 289 -11.82 8.59 -4.18
N SER A 290 -10.95 9.51 -4.53
CA SER A 290 -9.49 9.38 -4.40
C SER A 290 -8.94 10.70 -3.89
N LEU A 291 -8.25 10.64 -2.76
CA LEU A 291 -7.60 11.77 -2.12
C LEU A 291 -6.12 11.46 -1.93
N SER A 292 -5.27 12.35 -2.37
CA SER A 292 -3.89 12.39 -1.92
C SER A 292 -3.48 13.84 -1.67
N ALA A 293 -2.86 14.10 -0.55
CA ALA A 293 -2.32 15.40 -0.23
C ALA A 293 -1.00 15.26 0.51
N ASN A 294 -0.07 16.13 0.20
CA ASN A 294 1.19 16.23 0.89
C ASN A 294 1.51 17.71 1.09
N TRP A 295 1.70 18.09 2.34
CA TRP A 295 1.99 19.47 2.71
C TRP A 295 3.29 19.56 3.51
N ARG A 296 4.32 20.09 2.88
CA ARG A 296 5.58 20.44 3.51
C ARG A 296 5.47 21.83 4.15
N MET A 297 4.95 21.88 5.38
CA MET A 297 4.74 23.13 6.12
C MET A 297 6.06 23.86 6.35
N THR A 298 7.07 23.12 6.79
CA THR A 298 8.44 23.62 6.99
C THR A 298 9.43 22.63 6.36
N ARG A 299 10.73 22.91 6.47
CA ARG A 299 11.77 21.95 6.06
C ARG A 299 11.76 20.71 6.95
N GLN A 300 11.30 20.83 8.18
CA GLN A 300 11.30 19.78 9.18
C GLN A 300 9.96 19.09 9.35
N PHE A 301 8.84 19.76 9.04
CA PHE A 301 7.51 19.26 9.29
C PHE A 301 6.71 19.04 8.00
N GLN A 302 6.19 17.83 7.85
CA GLN A 302 5.40 17.40 6.71
C GLN A 302 4.11 16.73 7.20
N LEU A 303 3.02 17.03 6.53
CA LEU A 303 1.73 16.34 6.68
C LEU A 303 1.38 15.62 5.39
N SER A 304 0.70 14.49 5.50
CA SER A 304 0.13 13.74 4.39
C SER A 304 -1.30 13.33 4.68
N ALA A 305 -2.11 13.23 3.64
CA ALA A 305 -3.44 12.64 3.71
C ALA A 305 -3.63 11.74 2.49
N LEU A 306 -4.19 10.56 2.70
CA LEU A 306 -4.53 9.59 1.67
C LEU A 306 -5.94 9.10 1.93
N GLY A 307 -6.70 8.88 0.87
CA GLY A 307 -8.04 8.32 1.00
C GLY A 307 -8.52 7.75 -0.33
N SER A 308 -9.32 6.71 -0.27
CA SER A 308 -9.87 6.08 -1.46
C SER A 308 -11.11 5.27 -1.14
N SER A 309 -11.99 5.14 -2.14
CA SER A 309 -13.10 4.19 -2.11
C SER A 309 -13.11 3.40 -3.41
N TYR A 310 -13.21 2.07 -3.32
CA TYR A 310 -13.14 1.15 -4.45
C TYR A 310 -13.79 -0.20 -4.14
N TYR A 311 -14.07 -0.99 -5.18
CA TYR A 311 -14.51 -2.38 -5.05
C TYR A 311 -13.33 -3.34 -5.23
N GLN A 312 -13.33 -4.43 -4.48
CA GLN A 312 -12.40 -5.55 -4.63
C GLN A 312 -13.11 -6.89 -4.34
N PRO A 313 -12.60 -8.03 -4.84
CA PRO A 313 -13.12 -9.35 -4.46
C PRO A 313 -12.90 -9.62 -2.98
N SER A 314 -13.83 -10.33 -2.36
CA SER A 314 -13.66 -10.84 -1.01
C SER A 314 -12.66 -12.01 -1.00
N GLU A 315 -11.68 -11.96 -0.13
CA GLU A 315 -10.74 -13.06 0.08
C GLU A 315 -11.37 -14.20 0.92
N ARG A 316 -12.44 -13.88 1.66
CA ARG A 316 -13.13 -14.80 2.57
C ARG A 316 -14.24 -15.60 1.90
N SER A 317 -14.79 -15.10 0.79
CA SER A 317 -15.93 -15.73 0.14
C SER A 317 -15.86 -15.64 -1.39
N LEU A 318 -16.27 -16.70 -2.04
CA LEU A 318 -16.36 -16.74 -3.50
C LEU A 318 -17.59 -15.95 -3.98
N GLY A 319 -17.40 -15.17 -5.06
CA GLY A 319 -18.49 -14.45 -5.71
C GLY A 319 -19.01 -13.24 -4.94
N GLN A 320 -18.27 -12.77 -3.96
CA GLN A 320 -18.58 -11.55 -3.23
C GLN A 320 -17.55 -10.46 -3.54
N ALA A 321 -17.99 -9.22 -3.56
CA ALA A 321 -17.13 -8.06 -3.55
C ALA A 321 -17.25 -7.31 -2.22
N ILE A 322 -16.23 -6.57 -1.94
CA ILE A 322 -16.13 -5.67 -0.80
C ILE A 322 -15.98 -4.27 -1.35
N LYS A 323 -16.78 -3.33 -0.88
CA LYS A 323 -16.55 -1.91 -1.08
C LYS A 323 -15.72 -1.39 0.06
N VAL A 324 -14.51 -0.99 -0.24
CA VAL A 324 -13.57 -0.45 0.72
C VAL A 324 -13.57 1.07 0.66
N SER A 325 -13.71 1.72 1.81
CA SER A 325 -13.53 3.16 1.96
C SER A 325 -12.45 3.42 3.02
N SER A 326 -11.44 4.20 2.71
CA SER A 326 -10.33 4.44 3.63
C SER A 326 -9.90 5.89 3.66
N LEU A 327 -9.45 6.34 4.83
CA LEU A 327 -8.84 7.65 5.03
C LEU A 327 -7.66 7.49 5.99
N GLY A 328 -6.50 8.05 5.61
CA GLY A 328 -5.30 8.07 6.41
C GLY A 328 -4.71 9.48 6.49
N LEU A 329 -4.19 9.83 7.66
CA LEU A 329 -3.45 11.06 7.91
C LEU A 329 -2.09 10.71 8.49
N GLY A 330 -1.05 11.35 7.99
CA GLY A 330 0.31 11.15 8.44
C GLY A 330 0.99 12.48 8.78
N ALA A 331 1.87 12.44 9.77
CA ALA A 331 2.73 13.55 10.13
C ALA A 331 4.17 13.07 10.31
N SER A 332 5.13 13.84 9.86
CA SER A 332 6.53 13.59 10.16
C SER A 332 7.26 14.86 10.55
N TYR A 333 8.14 14.75 11.55
CA TYR A 333 8.93 15.86 12.07
C TYR A 333 10.39 15.46 12.23
N LEU A 334 11.29 16.25 11.61
CA LEU A 334 12.73 16.10 11.74
C LEU A 334 13.24 17.05 12.83
N THR A 335 13.99 16.54 13.79
CA THR A 335 14.54 17.29 14.91
C THR A 335 15.99 16.90 15.21
N LEU A 336 16.62 17.50 16.20
CA LEU A 336 18.02 17.25 16.60
C LEU A 336 19.01 17.37 15.43
N GLY A 337 18.88 18.40 14.60
CA GLY A 337 19.75 18.61 13.45
C GLY A 337 19.58 17.51 12.39
N ASP A 338 18.33 17.11 12.14
CA ASP A 338 17.89 16.07 11.20
C ASP A 338 18.36 14.64 11.55
N LYS A 339 18.80 14.42 12.80
CA LYS A 339 19.19 13.08 13.29
C LYS A 339 17.99 12.27 13.79
N MET A 340 16.92 12.93 14.22
CA MET A 340 15.75 12.28 14.76
C MET A 340 14.53 12.58 13.90
N ARG A 341 13.84 11.53 13.45
CA ARG A 341 12.54 11.62 12.78
C ARG A 341 11.47 11.10 13.74
N LEU A 342 10.49 11.91 14.01
CA LEU A 342 9.24 11.51 14.66
C LEU A 342 8.18 11.33 13.57
N HIS A 343 7.37 10.29 13.64
CA HIS A 343 6.25 10.09 12.74
C HIS A 343 5.03 9.60 13.49
N ALA A 344 3.86 9.98 12.98
CA ALA A 344 2.58 9.55 13.48
C ALA A 344 1.62 9.38 12.31
N ASP A 345 0.89 8.28 12.29
CA ASP A 345 -0.10 7.96 11.27
C ASP A 345 -1.38 7.48 11.97
N ILE A 346 -2.51 7.92 11.45
CA ILE A 346 -3.83 7.41 11.81
C ILE A 346 -4.54 7.03 10.52
N SER A 347 -5.17 5.88 10.49
CA SER A 347 -5.97 5.45 9.35
C SER A 347 -7.24 4.75 9.82
N TYR A 348 -8.30 5.02 9.08
CA TYR A 348 -9.60 4.38 9.23
C TYR A 348 -9.98 3.71 7.92
N ARG A 349 -10.48 2.48 8.01
CA ARG A 349 -10.94 1.69 6.87
C ARG A 349 -12.31 1.11 7.20
N HIS A 350 -13.25 1.31 6.32
CA HIS A 350 -14.59 0.76 6.35
C HIS A 350 -14.75 -0.20 5.18
N GLU A 351 -15.20 -1.41 5.45
CA GLU A 351 -15.48 -2.46 4.46
C GLU A 351 -16.96 -2.81 4.50
N GLU A 352 -17.63 -2.54 3.40
CA GLU A 352 -19.02 -2.95 3.17
C GLU A 352 -19.02 -4.19 2.28
N ILE A 353 -19.56 -5.31 2.76
CA ILE A 353 -19.66 -6.52 1.96
C ILE A 353 -20.87 -6.44 1.05
N VAL A 354 -20.62 -6.46 -0.26
CA VAL A 354 -21.65 -6.46 -1.30
C VAL A 354 -21.99 -7.89 -1.66
N TYR A 355 -23.20 -8.34 -1.29
CA TYR A 355 -23.64 -9.71 -1.55
C TYR A 355 -24.14 -9.91 -2.98
N ASN A 356 -23.82 -11.08 -3.54
CA ASN A 356 -24.50 -11.61 -4.70
C ASN A 356 -25.64 -12.52 -4.23
N ASP A 357 -26.89 -12.07 -4.37
CA ASP A 357 -28.13 -12.70 -3.87
C ASP A 357 -28.36 -14.16 -4.30
N ARG A 358 -27.61 -14.65 -5.29
CA ARG A 358 -27.84 -15.99 -5.86
C ARG A 358 -27.25 -17.15 -5.05
N TYR A 359 -26.26 -16.88 -4.20
CA TYR A 359 -25.42 -17.95 -3.68
C TYR A 359 -25.58 -18.26 -2.20
N LEU A 360 -26.03 -17.30 -1.43
CA LEU A 360 -26.22 -17.48 0.01
C LEU A 360 -27.63 -17.02 0.36
N GLY A 361 -28.53 -17.97 0.54
CA GLY A 361 -29.80 -17.66 1.13
C GLY A 361 -29.62 -16.90 2.44
N HIS A 362 -30.05 -15.64 2.47
CA HIS A 362 -30.09 -14.79 3.67
C HIS A 362 -28.74 -14.51 4.35
N GLY A 363 -27.73 -14.12 3.60
CA GLY A 363 -26.53 -13.52 4.21
C GLY A 363 -26.83 -12.06 4.60
N ASN A 364 -26.65 -11.70 5.83
CA ASN A 364 -26.70 -10.29 6.23
C ASN A 364 -25.46 -9.58 5.66
N ASN A 365 -25.65 -8.41 5.08
CA ASN A 365 -24.54 -7.50 4.83
C ASN A 365 -23.92 -7.22 6.20
N PHE A 366 -22.62 -7.32 6.32
CA PHE A 366 -21.95 -6.87 7.52
C PHE A 366 -20.86 -5.87 7.15
N ASP A 367 -20.72 -4.89 7.98
CA ASP A 367 -19.75 -3.85 7.86
C ASP A 367 -18.60 -4.14 8.84
N GLU A 368 -17.39 -3.95 8.39
CA GLU A 368 -16.17 -4.11 9.18
C GLU A 368 -15.42 -2.79 9.19
N ASP A 369 -15.08 -2.31 10.37
CA ASP A 369 -14.38 -1.06 10.60
C ASP A 369 -13.04 -1.31 11.25
N LEU A 370 -11.97 -0.79 10.66
CA LEU A 370 -10.61 -0.89 11.17
C LEU A 370 -10.03 0.49 11.43
N LEU A 371 -9.69 0.78 12.66
CA LEU A 371 -8.91 1.94 13.05
C LEU A 371 -7.48 1.53 13.39
N SER A 372 -6.51 2.23 12.83
CA SER A 372 -5.10 1.99 13.10
C SER A 372 -4.40 3.29 13.46
N VAL A 373 -3.60 3.27 14.52
CA VAL A 373 -2.75 4.39 14.96
C VAL A 373 -1.32 3.89 15.08
N ARG A 374 -0.39 4.60 14.46
CA ARG A 374 1.04 4.34 14.59
C ARG A 374 1.76 5.59 15.02
N ILE A 375 2.67 5.45 15.97
CA ILE A 375 3.58 6.51 16.41
C ILE A 375 4.99 5.91 16.47
N GLY A 376 5.99 6.64 15.97
CA GLY A 376 7.35 6.14 15.99
C GLY A 376 8.40 7.22 15.99
N ALA A 377 9.61 6.78 16.25
CA ALA A 377 10.81 7.59 16.25
C ALA A 377 12.00 6.81 15.68
N ASP A 378 12.73 7.43 14.77
CA ASP A 378 14.01 6.95 14.25
C ASP A 378 15.10 7.91 14.67
N TYR A 379 16.16 7.41 15.28
CA TYR A 379 17.32 8.22 15.68
C TYR A 379 18.59 7.70 15.00
N THR A 380 19.16 8.50 14.11
CA THR A 380 20.41 8.21 13.41
C THR A 380 21.58 8.54 14.33
N LEU A 381 22.15 7.52 14.96
CA LEU A 381 23.34 7.66 15.82
C LEU A 381 24.54 8.11 15.02
N ASN A 382 24.77 7.45 13.89
CA ASN A 382 25.83 7.77 12.94
C ASN A 382 25.46 7.22 11.55
N ARG A 383 26.31 7.38 10.55
CA ARG A 383 26.08 6.92 9.17
C ARG A 383 25.85 5.41 9.00
N TRP A 384 26.17 4.62 10.03
CA TRP A 384 26.12 3.15 10.00
C TRP A 384 24.96 2.59 10.81
N MET A 385 24.34 3.40 11.68
CA MET A 385 23.42 2.88 12.67
C MET A 385 22.28 3.84 12.96
N THR A 386 21.06 3.33 12.87
CA THR A 386 19.82 3.99 13.27
C THR A 386 19.12 3.13 14.32
N VAL A 387 18.73 3.72 15.43
CA VAL A 387 17.84 3.10 16.43
C VAL A 387 16.42 3.57 16.17
N PHE A 388 15.46 2.67 16.32
CA PHE A 388 14.05 3.01 16.12
C PHE A 388 13.15 2.42 17.20
N ALA A 389 12.02 3.10 17.42
CA ALA A 389 10.95 2.60 18.27
C ALA A 389 9.61 2.95 17.64
N ASN A 390 8.66 2.01 17.66
CA ASN A 390 7.32 2.19 17.12
C ASN A 390 6.29 1.62 18.10
N ILE A 391 5.14 2.29 18.14
CA ILE A 391 3.93 1.81 18.79
C ILE A 391 2.85 1.79 17.71
N ASP A 392 2.22 0.63 17.55
CA ASP A 392 1.08 0.43 16.65
C ASP A 392 -0.10 -0.02 17.51
N TRP A 393 -1.25 0.60 17.34
CA TRP A 393 -2.50 0.17 17.90
C TRP A 393 -3.53 0.01 16.79
N GLN A 394 -4.32 -1.07 16.85
CA GLN A 394 -5.36 -1.40 15.91
C GLN A 394 -6.59 -1.84 16.67
N GLU A 395 -7.74 -1.40 16.21
CA GLU A 395 -9.05 -1.87 16.67
C GLU A 395 -9.90 -2.17 15.46
N ASP A 396 -10.46 -3.36 15.45
CA ASP A 396 -11.33 -3.88 14.41
C ASP A 396 -12.66 -4.26 15.04
N TRP A 397 -13.76 -3.76 14.48
CA TRP A 397 -15.09 -4.05 14.95
C TRP A 397 -16.03 -4.34 13.80
N CYS A 398 -16.90 -5.31 14.02
CA CYS A 398 -17.91 -5.76 13.08
C CYS A 398 -19.28 -5.71 13.76
N ASP A 399 -20.21 -4.94 13.21
CA ASP A 399 -21.50 -4.68 13.86
C ASP A 399 -22.33 -5.95 14.08
N ASP A 400 -22.33 -6.89 13.14
CA ASP A 400 -23.15 -8.09 13.17
C ASP A 400 -22.45 -9.33 13.77
N TYR A 401 -21.12 -9.34 13.85
CA TYR A 401 -20.34 -10.51 14.25
C TYR A 401 -19.21 -10.17 15.21
N LYS A 402 -19.56 -9.87 16.46
CA LYS A 402 -18.59 -9.53 17.54
C LYS A 402 -17.46 -10.54 17.75
N GLN A 403 -17.57 -11.72 17.21
CA GLN A 403 -16.51 -12.72 17.23
C GLN A 403 -15.32 -12.36 16.33
N TYR A 404 -15.49 -11.39 15.44
CA TYR A 404 -14.42 -10.86 14.57
C TYR A 404 -13.78 -9.60 15.14
N ASP A 405 -14.41 -8.99 16.17
CA ASP A 405 -13.83 -7.82 16.83
C ASP A 405 -12.48 -8.20 17.47
N TYR A 406 -11.51 -7.36 17.29
CA TYR A 406 -10.26 -7.47 18.02
C TYR A 406 -9.62 -6.11 18.27
N ASP A 407 -8.87 -6.03 19.34
CA ASP A 407 -7.89 -4.98 19.59
C ASP A 407 -6.47 -5.58 19.59
N ARG A 408 -5.53 -4.77 19.15
CA ARG A 408 -4.13 -5.18 19.04
C ARG A 408 -3.20 -4.02 19.34
N PHE A 409 -2.29 -4.24 20.25
CA PHE A 409 -1.20 -3.32 20.54
C PHE A 409 0.14 -3.98 20.20
N ARG A 410 1.00 -3.26 19.49
CA ARG A 410 2.37 -3.70 19.21
C ARG A 410 3.35 -2.61 19.62
N GLY A 411 4.34 -2.99 20.42
CA GLY A 411 5.49 -2.16 20.74
C GLY A 411 6.76 -2.76 20.13
N THR A 412 7.44 -2.01 19.27
CA THR A 412 8.66 -2.47 18.61
C THR A 412 9.83 -1.54 18.94
N VAL A 413 10.97 -2.12 19.28
CA VAL A 413 12.24 -1.41 19.39
C VAL A 413 13.30 -2.14 18.58
N GLY A 414 14.23 -1.40 17.98
CA GLY A 414 15.23 -2.06 17.17
C GLY A 414 16.40 -1.16 16.76
N VAL A 415 17.34 -1.79 16.07
CA VAL A 415 18.50 -1.14 15.50
C VAL A 415 18.68 -1.60 14.06
N ARG A 416 18.98 -0.66 13.18
CA ARG A 416 19.29 -0.92 11.77
C ARG A 416 20.72 -0.50 11.50
N PHE A 417 21.51 -1.44 10.99
CA PHE A 417 22.85 -1.21 10.51
C PHE A 417 22.82 -1.02 9.00
N HIS A 418 23.49 0.00 8.52
CA HIS A 418 23.60 0.35 7.10
C HIS A 418 25.07 0.37 6.67
N TYR A 419 25.31 0.21 5.38
CA TYR A 419 26.61 0.46 4.79
C TYR A 419 26.53 1.61 3.78
#